data_93410ed6fc5bdc23ffb962725d4f4422
#
_entry.id   93410ed6fc5bdc23ffb962725d4f4422
#
_cell.length_a   1.000
_cell.length_b   1.000
_cell.length_c   1.000
_cell.angle_alpha   90.00
_cell.angle_beta   90.00
_cell.angle_gamma   90.00
#
_symmetry.space_group_name_H-M   'P 1'
#
loop_
_entity.id
_entity.type
_entity.pdbx_description
1 polymer ?
#
loop_
_entity_poly.entity_id
_entity_poly.type
_entity_poly.pdbx_seq_one_letter_code
_entity_poly.pdbx_strand_id
1 'polypeptide(L)'
;MEKAVDWVEKKIYIPEAIPEKHARISKIIQERYNLHIRKLKNRKDVEENNLGRRIFELINEAYAPLFGFSRMTDRQIDGYVNMYIPLLDLRMVTLIENENNEIVCVGISMGSLSRAMQKAKGKLFPFGWFHLVKALKWKHDKVLDLLLVAVRPDYQGKGVNALLFTDLIPIYQQMGFEYAESNPELEINEKVQSQWQYFKTEQHKRRRCYKANI
;
A
#
# COMPACT_ATOMS: atom_id res chain seq x y z
N MET A 1 -13.25 -12.66 -28.47
CA MET A 1 -12.85 -12.31 -27.10
C MET A 1 -13.28 -10.87 -26.84
N GLU A 2 -13.93 -10.63 -25.71
CA GLU A 2 -14.37 -9.30 -25.29
C GLU A 2 -13.49 -8.80 -24.15
N LYS A 3 -13.33 -7.48 -24.04
CA LYS A 3 -12.65 -6.86 -22.87
C LYS A 3 -13.44 -7.20 -21.61
N ALA A 4 -12.77 -7.80 -20.63
CA ALA A 4 -13.33 -8.01 -19.29
C ALA A 4 -13.05 -6.78 -18.42
N VAL A 5 -11.77 -6.41 -18.27
CA VAL A 5 -11.34 -5.30 -17.42
C VAL A 5 -9.93 -4.88 -17.80
N ASP A 6 -9.61 -3.61 -17.57
CA ASP A 6 -8.25 -3.07 -17.61
C ASP A 6 -7.72 -2.81 -16.19
N TRP A 7 -6.44 -3.08 -16.01
CA TRP A 7 -5.65 -2.72 -14.84
C TRP A 7 -4.64 -1.65 -15.25
N VAL A 8 -4.60 -0.57 -14.52
CA VAL A 8 -3.70 0.57 -14.77
C VAL A 8 -2.73 0.76 -13.61
N GLU A 9 -1.52 1.16 -13.92
CA GLU A 9 -0.49 1.53 -12.92
C GLU A 9 -0.02 2.95 -13.20
N LYS A 10 0.19 3.70 -12.12
CA LYS A 10 0.61 5.10 -12.17
C LYS A 10 1.94 5.29 -11.47
N LYS A 11 2.73 6.21 -12.00
CA LYS A 11 3.78 6.90 -11.23
C LYS A 11 3.15 8.07 -10.51
N ILE A 12 3.40 8.18 -9.24
CA ILE A 12 2.89 9.24 -8.37
C ILE A 12 4.11 9.93 -7.78
N TYR A 13 4.39 11.16 -8.21
CA TYR A 13 5.55 11.92 -7.74
C TYR A 13 5.36 12.32 -6.29
N ILE A 14 6.40 12.11 -5.47
CA ILE A 14 6.37 12.52 -4.06
C ILE A 14 6.38 14.05 -4.02
N PRO A 15 5.33 14.69 -3.46
CA PRO A 15 5.26 16.14 -3.42
C PRO A 15 6.27 16.72 -2.41
N GLU A 16 6.71 17.96 -2.63
CA GLU A 16 7.59 18.68 -1.70
C GLU A 16 6.90 19.02 -0.37
N ALA A 17 5.59 19.18 -0.39
CA ALA A 17 4.76 19.37 0.80
C ALA A 17 3.48 18.56 0.71
N ILE A 18 2.91 18.21 1.85
CA ILE A 18 1.59 17.57 1.91
C ILE A 18 0.56 18.51 1.27
N PRO A 19 -0.24 18.04 0.28
CA PRO A 19 -1.28 18.86 -0.32
C PRO A 19 -2.22 19.45 0.76
N GLU A 20 -2.44 20.75 0.75
CA GLU A 20 -3.22 21.46 1.80
C GLU A 20 -4.59 20.81 2.05
N LYS A 21 -5.24 20.33 0.98
CA LYS A 21 -6.51 19.66 1.11
C LYS A 21 -6.40 18.41 1.99
N HIS A 22 -5.35 17.58 1.82
CA HIS A 22 -5.15 16.41 2.64
C HIS A 22 -4.82 16.78 4.09
N ALA A 23 -3.98 17.78 4.32
CA ALA A 23 -3.67 18.28 5.65
C ALA A 23 -4.92 18.79 6.40
N ARG A 24 -5.81 19.52 5.70
CA ARG A 24 -7.07 19.99 6.28
C ARG A 24 -8.06 18.85 6.54
N ILE A 25 -8.24 17.98 5.57
CA ILE A 25 -9.17 16.86 5.69
C ILE A 25 -8.73 15.92 6.81
N SER A 26 -7.44 15.60 6.94
CA SER A 26 -6.95 14.69 7.97
C SER A 26 -7.32 15.16 9.39
N LYS A 27 -7.15 16.45 9.70
CA LYS A 27 -7.54 17.04 11.00
C LYS A 27 -9.04 16.90 11.27
N ILE A 28 -9.88 17.30 10.29
CA ILE A 28 -11.34 17.24 10.43
C ILE A 28 -11.81 15.80 10.68
N ILE A 29 -11.21 14.83 9.98
CA ILE A 29 -11.62 13.43 10.06
C ILE A 29 -11.15 12.78 11.36
N GLN A 30 -9.95 13.10 11.83
CA GLN A 30 -9.45 12.66 13.13
C GLN A 30 -10.42 13.06 14.25
N GLU A 31 -10.82 14.32 14.27
CA GLU A 31 -11.77 14.83 15.27
C GLU A 31 -13.16 14.23 15.10
N ARG A 32 -13.68 14.24 13.85
CA ARG A 32 -15.07 13.82 13.58
C ARG A 32 -15.36 12.35 13.87
N TYR A 33 -14.37 11.47 13.59
CA TYR A 33 -14.53 10.03 13.73
C TYR A 33 -13.65 9.44 14.83
N ASN A 34 -13.05 10.29 15.65
CA ASN A 34 -12.13 9.90 16.74
C ASN A 34 -11.06 8.90 16.26
N LEU A 35 -10.42 9.22 15.12
CA LEU A 35 -9.41 8.37 14.49
C LEU A 35 -8.01 8.74 14.96
N HIS A 36 -7.15 7.75 15.08
CA HIS A 36 -5.75 7.97 15.38
C HIS A 36 -4.83 7.13 14.50
N ILE A 37 -3.63 7.66 14.25
CA ILE A 37 -2.58 6.97 13.52
C ILE A 37 -1.85 6.05 14.48
N ARG A 38 -1.78 4.76 14.15
CA ARG A 38 -0.96 3.79 14.83
C ARG A 38 0.24 3.40 13.98
N LYS A 39 1.45 3.65 14.49
CA LYS A 39 2.70 3.16 13.90
C LYS A 39 3.09 1.82 14.51
N LEU A 40 3.62 0.94 13.68
CA LEU A 40 4.21 -0.33 14.12
C LEU A 40 5.57 -0.03 14.76
N LYS A 41 5.75 -0.39 16.03
CA LYS A 41 6.99 -0.10 16.78
C LYS A 41 8.14 -1.05 16.41
N ASN A 42 7.82 -2.34 16.39
CA ASN A 42 8.77 -3.42 16.09
C ASN A 42 7.99 -4.72 15.81
N ARG A 43 8.70 -5.80 15.47
CA ARG A 43 8.07 -7.10 15.19
C ARG A 43 7.29 -7.66 16.37
N LYS A 44 7.78 -7.49 17.59
CA LYS A 44 7.10 -7.95 18.79
C LYS A 44 5.74 -7.28 18.96
N ASP A 45 5.65 -5.96 18.70
CA ASP A 45 4.37 -5.23 18.69
C ASP A 45 3.38 -5.80 17.65
N VAL A 46 3.87 -6.20 16.47
CA VAL A 46 3.03 -6.81 15.42
C VAL A 46 2.49 -8.17 15.85
N GLU A 47 3.32 -9.00 16.49
CA GLU A 47 2.97 -10.34 16.95
C GLU A 47 2.04 -10.29 18.16
N GLU A 48 2.39 -9.54 19.21
CA GLU A 48 1.60 -9.44 20.46
C GLU A 48 0.20 -8.88 20.24
N ASN A 49 0.05 -7.95 19.30
CA ASN A 49 -1.24 -7.34 18.97
C ASN A 49 -1.92 -7.98 17.75
N ASN A 50 -1.38 -9.07 17.24
CA ASN A 50 -1.88 -9.79 16.07
C ASN A 50 -2.16 -8.89 14.85
N LEU A 51 -1.33 -7.82 14.69
CA LEU A 51 -1.59 -6.76 13.71
C LEU A 51 -1.52 -7.28 12.28
N GLY A 52 -0.62 -8.24 12.00
CA GLY A 52 -0.52 -8.84 10.67
C GLY A 52 -1.85 -9.47 10.23
N ARG A 53 -2.47 -10.30 11.08
CA ARG A 53 -3.76 -10.94 10.79
C ARG A 53 -4.86 -9.89 10.66
N ARG A 54 -4.97 -8.95 11.58
CA ARG A 54 -5.98 -7.87 11.54
C ARG A 54 -5.92 -7.04 10.27
N ILE A 55 -4.71 -6.78 9.75
CA ILE A 55 -4.50 -6.09 8.47
C ILE A 55 -5.08 -6.93 7.31
N PHE A 56 -4.78 -8.22 7.24
CA PHE A 56 -5.29 -9.07 6.17
C PHE A 56 -6.80 -9.34 6.26
N GLU A 57 -7.37 -9.35 7.46
CA GLU A 57 -8.83 -9.40 7.66
C GLU A 57 -9.50 -8.15 7.10
N LEU A 58 -8.93 -6.96 7.39
CA LEU A 58 -9.39 -5.70 6.77
C LEU A 58 -9.28 -5.73 5.24
N ILE A 59 -8.19 -6.29 4.69
CA ILE A 59 -8.02 -6.43 3.23
C ILE A 59 -9.10 -7.36 2.67
N ASN A 60 -9.37 -8.49 3.32
CA ASN A 60 -10.44 -9.40 2.92
C ASN A 60 -11.81 -8.73 2.88
N GLU A 61 -12.09 -7.84 3.82
CA GLU A 61 -13.34 -7.09 3.89
C GLU A 61 -13.40 -6.00 2.82
N ALA A 62 -12.35 -5.18 2.73
CA ALA A 62 -12.31 -4.03 1.85
C ALA A 62 -12.28 -4.40 0.35
N TYR A 63 -11.67 -5.54 0.00
CA TYR A 63 -11.46 -5.97 -1.37
C TYR A 63 -12.54 -6.95 -1.87
N ALA A 64 -13.41 -7.44 -1.00
CA ALA A 64 -14.47 -8.39 -1.35
C ALA A 64 -15.29 -8.00 -2.61
N PRO A 65 -15.64 -6.72 -2.85
CA PRO A 65 -16.41 -6.32 -4.03
C PRO A 65 -15.55 -6.15 -5.29
N LEU A 66 -14.22 -6.29 -5.23
CA LEU A 66 -13.35 -6.05 -6.38
C LEU A 66 -13.35 -7.23 -7.35
N PHE A 67 -13.35 -6.92 -8.64
CA PHE A 67 -13.29 -7.93 -9.69
C PHE A 67 -12.05 -8.83 -9.54
N GLY A 68 -12.28 -10.15 -9.54
CA GLY A 68 -11.22 -11.15 -9.48
C GLY A 68 -10.60 -11.32 -8.08
N PHE A 69 -11.10 -10.64 -7.05
CA PHE A 69 -10.64 -10.87 -5.68
C PHE A 69 -11.23 -12.18 -5.14
N SER A 70 -10.36 -12.97 -4.50
CA SER A 70 -10.75 -14.16 -3.74
C SER A 70 -10.32 -13.97 -2.30
N ARG A 71 -11.25 -14.21 -1.36
CA ARG A 71 -10.97 -14.07 0.06
C ARG A 71 -9.83 -15.01 0.48
N MET A 72 -8.85 -14.46 1.18
CA MET A 72 -7.74 -15.24 1.72
C MET A 72 -8.21 -16.08 2.91
N THR A 73 -7.78 -17.33 2.93
CA THR A 73 -7.98 -18.23 4.07
C THR A 73 -6.98 -17.91 5.20
N ASP A 74 -7.29 -18.34 6.42
CA ASP A 74 -6.40 -18.14 7.59
C ASP A 74 -4.97 -18.67 7.33
N ARG A 75 -4.85 -19.83 6.71
CA ARG A 75 -3.54 -20.41 6.35
C ARG A 75 -2.76 -19.53 5.38
N GLN A 76 -3.44 -18.91 4.41
CA GLN A 76 -2.81 -17.97 3.47
C GLN A 76 -2.40 -16.69 4.18
N ILE A 77 -3.26 -16.17 5.07
CA ILE A 77 -2.95 -14.96 5.88
C ILE A 77 -1.70 -15.21 6.71
N ASP A 78 -1.63 -16.33 7.45
CA ASP A 78 -0.47 -16.68 8.27
C ASP A 78 0.80 -16.80 7.42
N GLY A 79 0.68 -17.43 6.23
CA GLY A 79 1.78 -17.53 5.27
C GLY A 79 2.27 -16.15 4.81
N TYR A 80 1.37 -15.24 4.46
CA TYR A 80 1.72 -13.88 4.03
C TYR A 80 2.32 -13.05 5.17
N VAL A 81 1.75 -13.09 6.36
CA VAL A 81 2.30 -12.40 7.54
C VAL A 81 3.74 -12.83 7.79
N ASN A 82 3.99 -14.15 7.83
CA ASN A 82 5.34 -14.69 8.08
C ASN A 82 6.32 -14.33 6.96
N MET A 83 5.87 -14.25 5.71
CA MET A 83 6.71 -13.96 4.55
C MET A 83 7.03 -12.47 4.42
N TYR A 84 6.03 -11.60 4.55
CA TYR A 84 6.18 -10.18 4.19
C TYR A 84 6.58 -9.28 5.36
N ILE A 85 6.07 -9.49 6.58
CA ILE A 85 6.41 -8.65 7.73
C ILE A 85 7.92 -8.51 7.95
N PRO A 86 8.73 -9.59 7.84
CA PRO A 86 10.18 -9.49 7.96
C PRO A 86 10.88 -8.60 6.92
N LEU A 87 10.25 -8.40 5.76
CA LEU A 87 10.82 -7.64 4.65
C LEU A 87 10.47 -6.15 4.71
N LEU A 88 9.37 -5.79 5.42
CA LEU A 88 8.88 -4.43 5.48
C LEU A 88 9.76 -3.53 6.37
N ASP A 89 9.94 -2.30 5.94
CA ASP A 89 10.32 -1.21 6.85
C ASP A 89 9.05 -0.71 7.53
N LEU A 90 8.93 -0.98 8.83
CA LEU A 90 7.72 -0.69 9.58
C LEU A 90 7.36 0.81 9.62
N ARG A 91 8.32 1.70 9.33
CA ARG A 91 8.04 3.14 9.18
C ARG A 91 7.11 3.43 8.01
N MET A 92 7.18 2.61 6.93
CA MET A 92 6.37 2.72 5.73
C MET A 92 5.03 1.94 5.82
N VAL A 93 4.66 1.52 7.03
CA VAL A 93 3.35 0.94 7.33
C VAL A 93 2.61 1.87 8.26
N THR A 94 1.38 2.22 7.90
CA THR A 94 0.51 3.08 8.70
C THR A 94 -0.83 2.42 8.87
N LEU A 95 -1.26 2.33 10.11
CA LEU A 95 -2.61 1.91 10.48
C LEU A 95 -3.39 3.12 10.99
N ILE A 96 -4.65 3.18 10.64
CA ILE A 96 -5.60 4.13 11.23
C ILE A 96 -6.57 3.30 12.06
N GLU A 97 -6.67 3.62 13.33
CA GLU A 97 -7.58 2.97 14.28
C GLU A 97 -8.66 3.94 14.74
N ASN A 98 -9.84 3.40 15.06
CA ASN A 98 -10.92 4.13 15.70
C ASN A 98 -10.79 4.14 17.24
N GLU A 99 -11.73 4.74 17.94
CA GLU A 99 -11.76 4.81 19.41
C GLU A 99 -11.75 3.45 20.11
N ASN A 100 -12.21 2.40 19.43
CA ASN A 100 -12.20 1.01 19.92
C ASN A 100 -10.92 0.26 19.59
N ASN A 101 -9.88 0.94 19.06
CA ASN A 101 -8.65 0.35 18.55
C ASN A 101 -8.86 -0.66 17.40
N GLU A 102 -9.96 -0.53 16.65
CA GLU A 102 -10.17 -1.31 15.43
C GLU A 102 -9.48 -0.66 14.25
N ILE A 103 -8.78 -1.46 13.42
CA ILE A 103 -8.13 -0.96 12.22
C ILE A 103 -9.20 -0.64 11.17
N VAL A 104 -9.31 0.63 10.80
CA VAL A 104 -10.27 1.12 9.78
C VAL A 104 -9.60 1.44 8.47
N CYS A 105 -8.28 1.64 8.47
CA CYS A 105 -7.52 1.87 7.26
C CYS A 105 -6.08 1.40 7.44
N VAL A 106 -5.47 0.92 6.36
CA VAL A 106 -4.05 0.54 6.30
C VAL A 106 -3.42 1.04 5.01
N GLY A 107 -2.18 1.50 5.11
CA GLY A 107 -1.29 1.77 3.99
C GLY A 107 0.03 1.06 4.18
N ILE A 108 0.45 0.26 3.20
CA ILE A 108 1.71 -0.48 3.20
C ILE A 108 2.47 -0.13 1.93
N SER A 109 3.71 0.27 2.10
CA SER A 109 4.63 0.57 1.00
C SER A 109 6.02 -0.01 1.28
N MET A 110 6.84 -0.08 0.25
CA MET A 110 8.20 -0.61 0.33
C MET A 110 9.08 0.04 -0.74
N GLY A 111 10.38 0.19 -0.48
CA GLY A 111 11.31 0.57 -1.53
C GLY A 111 11.34 -0.47 -2.65
N SER A 112 11.30 -0.02 -3.90
CA SER A 112 11.23 -0.93 -5.05
C SER A 112 12.47 -1.84 -5.15
N LEU A 113 12.21 -3.13 -5.34
CA LEU A 113 13.25 -4.14 -5.55
C LEU A 113 13.57 -4.37 -7.03
N SER A 114 12.88 -3.69 -7.94
CA SER A 114 12.98 -3.93 -9.40
C SER A 114 14.41 -3.84 -9.91
N ARG A 115 15.17 -2.80 -9.54
CA ARG A 115 16.57 -2.65 -9.94
C ARG A 115 17.49 -3.70 -9.31
N ALA A 116 17.21 -4.10 -8.07
CA ALA A 116 17.98 -5.15 -7.40
C ALA A 116 17.77 -6.50 -8.10
N MET A 117 16.53 -6.82 -8.46
CA MET A 117 16.20 -8.02 -9.23
C MET A 117 16.81 -8.01 -10.62
N GLN A 118 16.82 -6.88 -11.33
CA GLN A 118 17.49 -6.74 -12.62
C GLN A 118 19.00 -6.98 -12.51
N LYS A 119 19.67 -6.42 -11.49
CA LYS A 119 21.09 -6.68 -11.22
C LYS A 119 21.38 -8.13 -10.89
N ALA A 120 20.48 -8.76 -10.18
CA ALA A 120 20.56 -10.20 -9.87
C ALA A 120 20.23 -11.09 -11.09
N LYS A 121 19.79 -10.50 -12.24
CA LYS A 121 19.34 -11.23 -13.44
C LYS A 121 18.31 -12.33 -13.13
N GLY A 122 17.45 -12.09 -12.14
CA GLY A 122 16.43 -13.05 -11.67
C GLY A 122 16.98 -14.27 -10.92
N LYS A 123 18.29 -14.33 -10.62
CA LYS A 123 18.92 -15.44 -9.91
C LYS A 123 19.32 -15.05 -8.50
N LEU A 124 18.89 -15.80 -7.49
CA LEU A 124 19.29 -15.56 -6.11
C LEU A 124 20.71 -16.01 -5.81
N PHE A 125 21.15 -17.14 -6.38
CA PHE A 125 22.47 -17.70 -6.14
C PHE A 125 23.38 -17.57 -7.36
N PRO A 126 24.71 -17.41 -7.16
CA PRO A 126 25.39 -17.35 -5.87
C PRO A 126 25.31 -15.97 -5.16
N PHE A 127 25.18 -14.84 -5.88
CA PHE A 127 25.30 -13.49 -5.30
C PHE A 127 24.07 -12.59 -5.51
N GLY A 128 23.03 -13.07 -6.18
CA GLY A 128 21.83 -12.27 -6.45
C GLY A 128 21.10 -11.82 -5.18
N TRP A 129 21.06 -12.66 -4.15
CA TRP A 129 20.47 -12.33 -2.84
C TRP A 129 21.12 -11.09 -2.21
N PHE A 130 22.43 -10.85 -2.45
CA PHE A 130 23.12 -9.69 -1.91
C PHE A 130 22.53 -8.37 -2.43
N HIS A 131 22.15 -8.31 -3.71
CA HIS A 131 21.50 -7.13 -4.29
C HIS A 131 20.16 -6.83 -3.63
N LEU A 132 19.38 -7.86 -3.29
CA LEU A 132 18.10 -7.73 -2.63
C LEU A 132 18.28 -7.27 -1.17
N VAL A 133 19.17 -7.93 -0.41
CA VAL A 133 19.46 -7.54 0.98
C VAL A 133 19.97 -6.11 1.05
N LYS A 134 20.86 -5.72 0.12
CA LYS A 134 21.37 -4.35 0.04
C LYS A 134 20.25 -3.34 -0.20
N ALA A 135 19.32 -3.64 -1.11
CA ALA A 135 18.18 -2.78 -1.41
C ALA A 135 17.21 -2.66 -0.22
N LEU A 136 17.00 -3.75 0.52
CA LEU A 136 16.09 -3.78 1.67
C LEU A 136 16.67 -3.10 2.93
N LYS A 137 17.98 -3.23 3.16
CA LYS A 137 18.58 -2.87 4.46
C LYS A 137 19.51 -1.66 4.43
N TRP A 138 20.20 -1.42 3.30
CA TRP A 138 21.29 -0.44 3.27
C TRP A 138 21.09 0.69 2.28
N LYS A 139 20.59 0.42 1.11
CA LYS A 139 20.42 1.43 0.05
C LYS A 139 19.26 1.07 -0.86
N HIS A 140 18.05 1.50 -0.47
CA HIS A 140 16.88 1.39 -1.33
C HIS A 140 17.01 2.21 -2.62
N ASP A 141 16.20 1.92 -3.60
CA ASP A 141 16.02 2.73 -4.81
C ASP A 141 15.30 4.04 -4.44
N LYS A 142 15.32 4.99 -5.36
CA LYS A 142 14.53 6.22 -5.28
C LYS A 142 13.05 6.00 -5.61
N VAL A 143 12.69 4.79 -5.98
CA VAL A 143 11.34 4.36 -6.33
C VAL A 143 10.72 3.60 -5.17
N LEU A 144 9.49 3.95 -4.87
CA LEU A 144 8.66 3.33 -3.85
C LEU A 144 7.57 2.49 -4.54
N ASP A 145 7.30 1.29 -4.06
CA ASP A 145 6.16 0.48 -4.47
C ASP A 145 5.03 0.64 -3.43
N LEU A 146 3.86 1.11 -3.86
CA LEU A 146 2.65 1.13 -3.02
C LEU A 146 2.05 -0.28 -3.05
N LEU A 147 2.26 -1.06 -1.99
CA LEU A 147 1.86 -2.46 -1.98
C LEU A 147 0.38 -2.66 -1.74
N LEU A 148 -0.15 -2.07 -0.68
CA LEU A 148 -1.54 -2.26 -0.26
C LEU A 148 -2.10 -0.99 0.37
N VAL A 149 -3.31 -0.64 0.00
CA VAL A 149 -4.14 0.37 0.69
C VAL A 149 -5.54 -0.21 0.84
N ALA A 150 -6.01 -0.32 2.07
CA ALA A 150 -7.37 -0.78 2.34
C ALA A 150 -8.06 0.17 3.31
N VAL A 151 -9.33 0.44 3.03
CA VAL A 151 -10.22 1.22 3.90
C VAL A 151 -11.47 0.39 4.16
N ARG A 152 -11.82 0.21 5.43
CA ARG A 152 -13.01 -0.53 5.84
C ARG A 152 -14.25 0.02 5.13
N PRO A 153 -15.19 -0.81 4.64
CA PRO A 153 -16.30 -0.37 3.81
C PRO A 153 -17.11 0.78 4.37
N ASP A 154 -17.37 0.77 5.69
CA ASP A 154 -18.12 1.81 6.39
C ASP A 154 -17.36 3.15 6.53
N TYR A 155 -16.04 3.16 6.29
CA TYR A 155 -15.18 4.36 6.28
C TYR A 155 -14.81 4.82 4.86
N GLN A 156 -15.17 4.06 3.82
CA GLN A 156 -14.91 4.46 2.44
C GLN A 156 -15.68 5.74 2.07
N GLY A 157 -15.06 6.59 1.26
CA GLY A 157 -15.65 7.89 0.85
C GLY A 157 -15.63 8.98 1.94
N LYS A 158 -15.21 8.66 3.16
CA LYS A 158 -15.11 9.63 4.27
C LYS A 158 -13.76 10.38 4.32
N GLY A 159 -12.84 10.09 3.38
CA GLY A 159 -11.53 10.77 3.27
C GLY A 159 -10.45 10.25 4.24
N VAL A 160 -10.65 9.07 4.86
CA VAL A 160 -9.71 8.49 5.84
C VAL A 160 -8.31 8.28 5.27
N ASN A 161 -8.19 8.07 3.96
CA ASN A 161 -6.91 7.97 3.26
C ASN A 161 -6.05 9.25 3.36
N ALA A 162 -6.64 10.42 3.66
CA ALA A 162 -5.87 11.63 3.90
C ALA A 162 -4.91 11.47 5.09
N LEU A 163 -5.28 10.68 6.10
CA LEU A 163 -4.42 10.38 7.24
C LEU A 163 -3.19 9.56 6.83
N LEU A 164 -3.33 8.62 5.88
CA LEU A 164 -2.19 7.89 5.34
C LEU A 164 -1.20 8.82 4.65
N PHE A 165 -1.70 9.77 3.83
CA PHE A 165 -0.84 10.70 3.12
C PHE A 165 -0.12 11.66 4.05
N THR A 166 -0.80 12.16 5.10
CA THR A 166 -0.18 13.06 6.08
C THR A 166 0.90 12.38 6.91
N ASP A 167 0.81 11.09 7.14
CA ASP A 167 1.83 10.33 7.87
C ASP A 167 2.97 9.84 6.96
N LEU A 168 2.64 9.30 5.78
CA LEU A 168 3.61 8.61 4.94
C LEU A 168 4.45 9.55 4.05
N ILE A 169 3.87 10.66 3.54
CA ILE A 169 4.61 11.59 2.67
C ILE A 169 5.89 12.13 3.32
N PRO A 170 5.88 12.62 4.58
CA PRO A 170 7.11 13.06 5.24
C PRO A 170 8.17 11.96 5.38
N ILE A 171 7.75 10.72 5.58
CA ILE A 171 8.64 9.57 5.67
C ILE A 171 9.30 9.32 4.30
N TYR A 172 8.52 9.35 3.24
CA TYR A 172 9.03 9.17 1.87
C TYR A 172 10.03 10.26 1.48
N GLN A 173 9.76 11.51 1.85
CA GLN A 173 10.66 12.65 1.64
C GLN A 173 11.98 12.46 2.40
N GLN A 174 11.92 12.13 3.70
CA GLN A 174 13.11 11.88 4.53
C GLN A 174 13.97 10.73 3.99
N MET A 175 13.33 9.70 3.42
CA MET A 175 14.01 8.57 2.82
C MET A 175 14.52 8.87 1.39
N GLY A 176 14.19 10.02 0.81
CA GLY A 176 14.66 10.45 -0.51
C GLY A 176 14.02 9.72 -1.68
N PHE A 177 12.77 9.25 -1.54
CA PHE A 177 12.00 8.73 -2.65
C PHE A 177 11.57 9.85 -3.59
N GLU A 178 11.67 9.62 -4.90
CA GLU A 178 11.29 10.58 -5.94
C GLU A 178 9.84 10.37 -6.40
N TYR A 179 9.46 9.11 -6.57
CA TYR A 179 8.08 8.74 -6.93
C TYR A 179 7.71 7.36 -6.42
N ALA A 180 6.40 7.15 -6.30
CA ALA A 180 5.80 5.86 -6.03
C ALA A 180 5.25 5.24 -7.31
N GLU A 181 5.35 3.91 -7.47
CA GLU A 181 4.58 3.13 -8.43
C GLU A 181 3.34 2.56 -7.71
N SER A 182 2.16 2.81 -8.27
CA SER A 182 0.96 2.15 -7.76
C SER A 182 0.98 0.67 -8.17
N ASN A 183 0.34 -0.17 -7.37
CA ASN A 183 -0.02 -1.50 -7.80
C ASN A 183 -1.08 -1.43 -8.90
N PRO A 184 -1.34 -2.55 -9.64
CA PRO A 184 -2.41 -2.60 -10.61
C PRO A 184 -3.76 -2.21 -9.99
N GLU A 185 -4.33 -1.11 -10.44
CA GLU A 185 -5.61 -0.58 -10.03
C GLU A 185 -6.65 -0.87 -11.12
N LEU A 186 -7.84 -1.32 -10.72
CA LEU A 186 -8.94 -1.48 -11.67
C LEU A 186 -9.29 -0.12 -12.29
N GLU A 187 -9.34 -0.05 -13.64
CA GLU A 187 -9.71 1.17 -14.36
C GLU A 187 -11.07 1.73 -13.92
N ILE A 188 -12.00 0.83 -13.55
CA ILE A 188 -13.34 1.17 -13.10
C ILE A 188 -13.44 1.55 -11.61
N ASN A 189 -12.33 1.46 -10.85
CA ASN A 189 -12.32 1.82 -9.44
C ASN A 189 -12.12 3.34 -9.27
N GLU A 190 -13.17 4.11 -9.53
CA GLU A 190 -13.14 5.58 -9.45
C GLU A 190 -12.72 6.09 -8.06
N LYS A 191 -13.04 5.36 -6.98
CA LYS A 191 -12.64 5.75 -5.62
C LYS A 191 -11.13 5.77 -5.43
N VAL A 192 -10.42 4.80 -6.00
CA VAL A 192 -8.97 4.76 -5.96
C VAL A 192 -8.37 5.76 -6.95
N GLN A 193 -8.91 5.85 -8.17
CA GLN A 193 -8.41 6.76 -9.19
C GLN A 193 -8.51 8.23 -8.75
N SER A 194 -9.60 8.61 -8.07
CA SER A 194 -9.83 10.00 -7.63
C SER A 194 -8.88 10.46 -6.53
N GLN A 195 -8.27 9.56 -5.75
CA GLN A 195 -7.33 9.97 -4.70
C GLN A 195 -6.04 10.60 -5.27
N TRP A 196 -5.69 10.25 -6.52
CA TRP A 196 -4.47 10.74 -7.18
C TRP A 196 -4.61 12.12 -7.82
N GLN A 197 -5.81 12.69 -7.89
CA GLN A 197 -6.06 13.98 -8.56
C GLN A 197 -5.29 15.18 -7.95
N TYR A 198 -4.79 15.04 -6.72
CA TYR A 198 -4.01 16.08 -6.01
C TYR A 198 -2.51 15.87 -6.08
N PHE A 199 -2.08 14.87 -6.84
CA PHE A 199 -0.68 14.53 -7.03
C PHE A 199 -0.30 14.67 -8.50
N LYS A 200 0.94 15.00 -8.77
CA LYS A 200 1.49 14.85 -10.13
C LYS A 200 1.61 13.37 -10.43
N THR A 201 0.89 12.89 -11.46
CA THR A 201 0.85 11.48 -11.82
C THR A 201 1.03 11.26 -13.32
N GLU A 202 1.57 10.09 -13.66
CA GLU A 202 1.67 9.58 -15.03
C GLU A 202 1.18 8.13 -15.06
N GLN A 203 0.25 7.80 -15.97
CA GLN A 203 -0.08 6.41 -16.22
C GLN A 203 1.01 5.79 -17.09
N HIS A 204 1.67 4.74 -16.63
CA HIS A 204 2.80 4.16 -17.36
C HIS A 204 2.64 2.69 -17.75
N LYS A 205 1.69 1.99 -17.14
CA LYS A 205 1.38 0.60 -17.49
C LYS A 205 -0.12 0.38 -17.59
N ARG A 206 -0.52 -0.52 -18.51
CA ARG A 206 -1.91 -0.98 -18.65
C ARG A 206 -1.88 -2.46 -19.01
N ARG A 207 -2.69 -3.25 -18.32
CA ARG A 207 -2.90 -4.67 -18.60
C ARG A 207 -4.36 -4.90 -18.86
N ARG A 208 -4.68 -5.70 -19.88
CA ARG A 208 -6.07 -6.01 -20.25
C ARG A 208 -6.35 -7.49 -20.06
N CYS A 209 -7.45 -7.79 -19.36
CA CYS A 209 -8.02 -9.11 -19.30
C CYS A 209 -9.14 -9.24 -20.31
N TYR A 210 -9.17 -10.39 -21.01
CA TYR A 210 -10.20 -10.73 -21.96
C TYR A 210 -11.03 -11.90 -21.42
N LYS A 211 -12.32 -11.91 -21.70
CA LYS A 211 -13.20 -13.07 -21.52
C LYS A 211 -13.55 -13.69 -22.87
N ALA A 212 -13.69 -15.00 -22.90
CA ALA A 212 -14.22 -15.76 -24.02
C ALA A 212 -15.42 -16.57 -23.51
N ASN A 213 -16.49 -16.62 -24.30
CA ASN A 213 -17.54 -17.62 -24.05
C ASN A 213 -17.01 -18.95 -24.60
N ILE A 214 -16.93 -19.94 -23.76
CA ILE A 214 -16.54 -21.31 -24.10
C ILE A 214 -17.82 -22.10 -24.32
#